data_185d2602a1b4845fbb41a5483472b5c0
#
_entry.id   185d2602a1b4845fbb41a5483472b5c0
#
_cell.length_a   1.000
_cell.length_b   1.000
_cell.length_c   1.000
_cell.angle_alpha   90.00
_cell.angle_beta   90.00
_cell.angle_gamma   90.00
#
_symmetry.space_group_name_H-M   'P 1'
#
loop_
_entity.id
_entity.type
_entity.pdbx_description
1 polymer ?
#
loop_
_entity_poly.entity_id
_entity_poly.type
_entity_poly.pdbx_seq_one_letter_code
_entity_poly.pdbx_strand_id
1 'polypeptide(L)'
;MSSDSTSTTPDPDKRGLEQYVNEQLFNGSMGTLTDHVARKAALGDGRRYAILYYLWDREEIARKELAEAIDDPGFDLTHHLGEVVDAGLVARVGAPEDQDGRQTFYQITHVGRQEITSDVRNITGSDLQ
;
A
#
# COMPACT_ATOMS: atom_id res chain seq x y z
N MET A 1 -23.77 -26.25 -24.38
CA MET A 1 -23.77 -26.00 -23.92
C MET A 1 -23.54 -25.62 -23.66
N SER A 2 -23.30 -25.34 -23.92
CA SER A 2 -23.07 -25.00 -23.56
C SER A 2 -22.97 -24.37 -23.36
N SER A 3 -22.74 -24.08 -23.49
CA SER A 3 -22.63 -23.52 -23.19
C SER A 3 -22.81 -22.89 -22.93
N ASP A 4 -22.85 -22.81 -23.14
CA ASP A 4 -22.99 -22.25 -22.80
C ASP A 4 -23.14 -21.73 -22.36
N SER A 5 -23.08 -21.60 -22.32
CA SER A 5 -23.06 -21.08 -21.87
C SER A 5 -22.99 -20.34 -21.69
N THR A 6 -22.98 -20.11 -21.74
CA THR A 6 -22.85 -19.43 -21.51
C THR A 6 -22.87 -18.51 -21.47
N SER A 7 -22.95 -18.15 -21.53
CA SER A 7 -22.91 -17.11 -21.69
C SER A 7 -23.27 -15.99 -21.13
N THR A 8 -24.06 -15.66 -20.75
CA THR A 8 -24.43 -14.56 -20.15
C THR A 8 -23.67 -14.26 -19.04
N THR A 9 -23.30 -15.13 -18.32
CA THR A 9 -22.56 -14.82 -17.23
C THR A 9 -21.30 -14.40 -17.61
N PRO A 10 -20.63 -13.68 -16.87
CA PRO A 10 -19.34 -13.29 -17.10
C PRO A 10 -18.57 -14.50 -17.33
N ASP A 11 -17.87 -14.35 -18.35
CA ASP A 11 -17.14 -15.30 -18.74
C ASP A 11 -16.27 -15.76 -17.71
N PRO A 12 -16.00 -16.94 -17.62
CA PRO A 12 -15.15 -17.44 -16.59
C PRO A 12 -13.73 -17.07 -16.74
N ASP A 13 -13.38 -16.35 -17.75
CA ASP A 13 -11.98 -15.99 -17.85
C ASP A 13 -11.64 -15.02 -16.79
N LYS A 14 -10.38 -14.73 -16.62
CA LYS A 14 -9.91 -13.89 -15.59
C LYS A 14 -10.51 -12.55 -15.63
N ARG A 15 -10.70 -12.02 -16.79
CA ARG A 15 -11.18 -10.68 -16.90
C ARG A 15 -12.58 -10.61 -16.37
N GLY A 16 -13.39 -11.63 -16.57
CA GLY A 16 -14.71 -11.66 -16.03
C GLY A 16 -14.71 -11.67 -14.52
N LEU A 17 -13.83 -12.45 -13.93
CA LEU A 17 -13.76 -12.49 -12.48
C LEU A 17 -13.28 -11.19 -11.89
N GLU A 18 -12.29 -10.58 -12.50
CA GLU A 18 -11.80 -9.32 -11.98
C GLU A 18 -12.86 -8.25 -12.04
N GLN A 19 -13.62 -8.22 -13.13
CA GLN A 19 -14.68 -7.27 -13.23
C GLN A 19 -15.76 -7.53 -12.21
N TYR A 20 -16.07 -8.79 -11.97
CA TYR A 20 -17.04 -9.16 -10.95
C TYR A 20 -16.59 -8.66 -9.58
N VAL A 21 -15.34 -8.86 -9.22
CA VAL A 21 -14.85 -8.41 -7.94
C VAL A 21 -14.89 -6.89 -7.84
N ASN A 22 -14.54 -6.21 -8.91
CA ASN A 22 -14.62 -4.76 -8.91
C ASN A 22 -16.04 -4.29 -8.65
N GLU A 23 -17.00 -4.94 -9.25
CA GLU A 23 -18.38 -4.53 -9.08
C GLU A 23 -18.88 -4.83 -7.68
N GLN A 24 -18.45 -5.94 -7.11
CA GLN A 24 -18.93 -6.34 -5.80
C GLN A 24 -18.27 -5.56 -4.67
N LEU A 25 -16.99 -5.31 -4.77
CA LEU A 25 -16.25 -4.74 -3.66
C LEU A 25 -15.92 -3.27 -3.83
N PHE A 26 -15.76 -2.82 -5.08
CA PHE A 26 -15.24 -1.47 -5.29
C PHE A 26 -16.21 -0.57 -5.99
N ASN A 27 -17.40 -1.06 -6.27
CA ASN A 27 -18.41 -0.25 -6.92
C ASN A 27 -18.76 0.89 -6.00
N GLY A 28 -18.57 2.09 -6.45
CA GLY A 28 -18.87 3.25 -5.65
C GLY A 28 -17.80 3.62 -4.67
N SER A 29 -16.72 2.85 -4.59
CA SER A 29 -15.66 3.24 -3.66
C SER A 29 -14.57 3.93 -4.43
N MET A 30 -13.58 4.41 -3.69
CA MET A 30 -12.49 5.06 -4.30
C MET A 30 -11.45 4.04 -4.60
N GLY A 31 -11.19 3.74 -5.78
CA GLY A 31 -10.17 2.78 -6.14
C GLY A 31 -10.75 1.57 -6.79
N THR A 32 -9.91 0.66 -7.15
CA THR A 32 -10.31 -0.52 -7.90
C THR A 32 -9.58 -1.72 -7.35
N LEU A 33 -9.96 -2.87 -7.86
CA LEU A 33 -9.25 -4.10 -7.53
C LEU A 33 -7.78 -3.98 -7.88
N THR A 34 -7.45 -3.37 -9.02
CA THR A 34 -6.06 -3.21 -9.41
C THR A 34 -5.30 -2.41 -8.37
N ASP A 35 -5.88 -1.31 -7.91
CA ASP A 35 -5.24 -0.50 -6.88
C ASP A 35 -5.05 -1.28 -5.60
N HIS A 36 -6.06 -2.03 -5.22
CA HIS A 36 -6.01 -2.80 -3.98
C HIS A 36 -4.92 -3.86 -4.05
N VAL A 37 -4.84 -4.56 -5.17
CA VAL A 37 -3.85 -5.61 -5.34
C VAL A 37 -2.45 -5.00 -5.37
N ALA A 38 -2.30 -3.83 -5.97
CA ALA A 38 -1.01 -3.17 -5.99
C ALA A 38 -0.54 -2.84 -4.57
N ARG A 39 -1.46 -2.42 -3.71
CA ARG A 39 -1.10 -2.16 -2.32
C ARG A 39 -0.68 -3.44 -1.61
N LYS A 40 -1.41 -4.52 -1.84
CA LYS A 40 -1.05 -5.80 -1.23
C LYS A 40 0.30 -6.28 -1.73
N ALA A 41 0.57 -6.09 -3.01
CA ALA A 41 1.85 -6.50 -3.56
C ALA A 41 3.00 -5.69 -2.93
N ALA A 42 2.79 -4.40 -2.75
CA ALA A 42 3.82 -3.58 -2.12
C ALA A 42 4.08 -4.06 -0.70
N LEU A 43 3.03 -4.45 0.01
CA LEU A 43 3.16 -4.91 1.38
C LEU A 43 3.69 -6.34 1.48
N GLY A 44 3.83 -7.02 0.36
CA GLY A 44 4.34 -8.38 0.37
C GLY A 44 5.84 -8.48 0.54
N ASP A 45 6.54 -7.34 0.57
CA ASP A 45 7.98 -7.33 0.78
C ASP A 45 8.25 -6.90 2.21
N GLY A 46 9.01 -7.70 2.94
CA GLY A 46 9.23 -7.43 4.37
C GLY A 46 9.90 -6.10 4.63
N ARG A 47 10.78 -5.67 3.72
CA ARG A 47 11.44 -4.39 3.90
C ARG A 47 10.48 -3.24 3.75
N ARG A 48 9.59 -3.33 2.78
CA ARG A 48 8.58 -2.29 2.61
C ARG A 48 7.59 -2.30 3.75
N TYR A 49 7.22 -3.47 4.20
CA TYR A 49 6.31 -3.59 5.33
C TYR A 49 6.93 -2.93 6.56
N ALA A 50 8.22 -3.15 6.78
CA ALA A 50 8.89 -2.58 7.94
C ALA A 50 8.88 -1.05 7.86
N ILE A 51 9.04 -0.49 6.67
CA ILE A 51 8.95 0.95 6.51
C ILE A 51 7.56 1.44 6.92
N LEU A 52 6.53 0.76 6.45
CA LEU A 52 5.17 1.15 6.77
C LEU A 52 4.92 1.06 8.26
N TYR A 53 5.37 -0.02 8.87
CA TYR A 53 5.16 -0.20 10.31
C TYR A 53 5.87 0.90 11.10
N TYR A 54 7.09 1.24 10.66
CA TYR A 54 7.84 2.29 11.33
C TYR A 54 7.13 3.63 11.24
N LEU A 55 6.50 3.91 10.09
CA LEU A 55 5.77 5.15 9.90
C LEU A 55 4.40 5.13 10.55
N TRP A 56 3.90 3.97 10.88
CA TRP A 56 2.51 3.80 11.27
C TRP A 56 2.11 4.65 12.47
N ASP A 57 2.95 4.72 13.47
CA ASP A 57 2.60 5.48 14.64
C ASP A 57 3.40 6.77 14.75
N ARG A 58 3.97 7.22 13.64
CA ARG A 58 4.67 8.48 13.60
C ARG A 58 3.96 9.39 12.62
N GLU A 59 4.20 10.68 12.72
CA GLU A 59 3.50 11.58 11.84
C GLU A 59 4.25 11.78 10.55
N GLU A 60 5.42 12.31 10.63
CA GLU A 60 6.22 12.60 9.45
C GLU A 60 7.63 12.28 9.81
N ILE A 61 8.34 11.62 8.91
CA ILE A 61 9.71 11.22 9.14
C ILE A 61 10.55 11.73 8.00
N ALA A 62 11.65 12.38 8.31
CA ALA A 62 12.59 12.79 7.29
C ALA A 62 13.25 11.57 6.68
N ARG A 63 13.51 11.63 5.38
CA ARG A 63 14.15 10.51 4.71
C ARG A 63 15.45 10.12 5.38
N LYS A 64 16.21 11.11 5.81
CA LYS A 64 17.47 10.85 6.48
C LYS A 64 17.27 10.07 7.78
N GLU A 65 16.24 10.44 8.51
CA GLU A 65 15.94 9.78 9.76
C GLU A 65 15.53 8.33 9.51
N LEU A 66 14.74 8.12 8.47
CA LEU A 66 14.32 6.78 8.11
C LEU A 66 15.51 5.93 7.71
N ALA A 67 16.42 6.51 6.93
CA ALA A 67 17.61 5.78 6.52
C ALA A 67 18.45 5.38 7.72
N GLU A 68 18.53 6.26 8.69
CA GLU A 68 19.29 5.96 9.90
C GLU A 68 18.62 4.85 10.71
N ALA A 69 17.31 4.84 10.74
CA ALA A 69 16.61 3.81 11.47
C ALA A 69 16.79 2.44 10.83
N ILE A 70 16.86 2.41 9.51
CA ILE A 70 17.06 1.15 8.81
C ILE A 70 18.49 0.63 9.04
N ASP A 71 19.46 1.53 8.96
CA ASP A 71 20.84 1.21 9.29
C ASP A 71 21.36 0.00 8.53
N ASP A 72 21.11 -0.05 7.26
CA ASP A 72 21.52 -1.16 6.42
C ASP A 72 22.00 -0.59 5.09
N PRO A 73 23.32 -0.59 4.85
CA PRO A 73 23.81 0.01 3.62
C PRO A 73 23.38 -0.71 2.36
N GLY A 74 22.98 -1.96 2.48
CA GLY A 74 22.48 -2.69 1.32
C GLY A 74 21.01 -2.50 1.05
N PHE A 75 20.35 -1.67 1.85
CA PHE A 75 18.92 -1.47 1.70
C PHE A 75 18.68 -0.41 0.63
N ASP A 76 17.94 -0.75 -0.39
CA ASP A 76 17.65 0.20 -1.46
C ASP A 76 16.43 1.03 -1.07
N LEU A 77 16.69 2.02 -0.25
CA LEU A 77 15.61 2.83 0.30
C LEU A 77 14.85 3.59 -0.79
N THR A 78 15.58 4.11 -1.76
CA THR A 78 14.94 4.85 -2.84
C THR A 78 13.94 3.98 -3.58
N HIS A 79 14.34 2.76 -3.89
CA HIS A 79 13.47 1.84 -4.59
C HIS A 79 12.24 1.50 -3.76
N HIS A 80 12.44 1.14 -2.50
CA HIS A 80 11.33 0.71 -1.67
C HIS A 80 10.39 1.85 -1.32
N LEU A 81 10.93 3.04 -1.11
CA LEU A 81 10.06 4.20 -0.89
C LEU A 81 9.25 4.51 -2.14
N GLY A 82 9.89 4.39 -3.31
CA GLY A 82 9.15 4.61 -4.55
C GLY A 82 7.99 3.65 -4.69
N GLU A 83 8.20 2.40 -4.32
CA GLU A 83 7.15 1.40 -4.45
C GLU A 83 5.96 1.71 -3.52
N VAL A 84 6.22 2.09 -2.28
CA VAL A 84 5.12 2.35 -1.37
C VAL A 84 4.43 3.68 -1.67
N VAL A 85 5.17 4.64 -2.22
CA VAL A 85 4.54 5.89 -2.64
C VAL A 85 3.66 5.64 -3.86
N ASP A 86 4.16 4.87 -4.83
CA ASP A 86 3.38 4.57 -6.02
C ASP A 86 2.13 3.78 -5.68
N ALA A 87 2.20 2.95 -4.66
CA ALA A 87 1.04 2.16 -4.26
C ALA A 87 0.05 2.96 -3.42
N GLY A 88 0.36 4.22 -3.11
CA GLY A 88 -0.56 5.04 -2.35
C GLY A 88 -0.55 4.80 -0.86
N LEU A 89 0.47 4.09 -0.36
CA LEU A 89 0.55 3.78 1.06
C LEU A 89 1.29 4.84 1.85
N VAL A 90 2.17 5.56 1.19
CA VAL A 90 2.99 6.59 1.81
C VAL A 90 2.95 7.82 0.94
N ALA A 91 2.93 8.98 1.54
CA ALA A 91 2.96 10.24 0.80
C ALA A 91 4.29 10.90 1.03
N ARG A 92 4.83 11.44 -0.03
CA ARG A 92 6.03 12.26 0.07
C ARG A 92 5.58 13.67 0.38
N VAL A 93 6.06 14.22 1.47
CA VAL A 93 5.67 15.55 1.88
C VAL A 93 6.88 16.40 1.65
N GLY A 94 6.88 17.08 0.57
CA GLY A 94 8.00 17.92 0.26
C GLY A 94 7.95 19.17 1.05
N ALA A 95 9.06 19.76 1.20
CA ALA A 95 9.13 21.09 1.73
C ALA A 95 9.65 21.93 0.60
N PRO A 96 8.80 22.30 -0.29
CA PRO A 96 9.27 23.01 -1.47
C PRO A 96 9.97 24.29 -1.13
N GLU A 97 9.66 24.85 0.00
CA GLU A 97 10.35 26.04 0.37
C GLU A 97 11.68 25.76 0.92
N ASP A 98 12.00 24.51 1.17
CA ASP A 98 13.30 24.15 1.67
C ASP A 98 14.29 24.50 0.62
N GLN A 99 15.18 25.35 0.94
CA GLN A 99 16.09 25.86 -0.04
C GLN A 99 17.00 24.83 -0.56
N ASP A 100 17.37 23.86 0.23
CA ASP A 100 18.27 22.88 -0.29
C ASP A 100 17.59 21.80 -1.01
N GLY A 101 16.30 21.66 -0.89
CA GLY A 101 15.59 20.58 -1.55
C GLY A 101 16.02 19.22 -1.11
N ARG A 102 16.74 19.15 -0.02
CA ARG A 102 17.23 17.86 0.45
C ARG A 102 16.39 17.29 1.56
N GLN A 103 15.56 18.11 2.17
CA GLN A 103 14.72 17.65 3.24
C GLN A 103 13.45 17.14 2.63
N THR A 104 13.33 15.83 2.56
CA THR A 104 12.11 15.18 2.09
C THR A 104 11.57 14.41 3.25
N PHE A 105 10.27 14.53 3.44
CA PHE A 105 9.60 13.84 4.53
C PHE A 105 8.60 12.87 3.95
N TYR A 106 8.30 11.85 4.71
CA TYR A 106 7.34 10.84 4.31
C TYR A 106 6.37 10.60 5.44
N GLN A 107 5.13 10.36 5.08
CA GLN A 107 4.14 10.02 6.10
C GLN A 107 3.24 8.94 5.53
N ILE A 108 2.70 8.12 6.41
CA ILE A 108 1.81 7.07 5.99
C ILE A 108 0.50 7.72 5.59
N THR A 109 -0.13 7.23 4.54
CA THR A 109 -1.42 7.75 4.11
C THR A 109 -2.51 7.11 4.95
N HIS A 110 -3.72 7.63 4.82
CA HIS A 110 -4.87 7.01 5.48
C HIS A 110 -5.01 5.55 5.06
N VAL A 111 -4.85 5.29 3.78
CA VAL A 111 -4.96 3.93 3.27
C VAL A 111 -3.87 3.05 3.85
N GLY A 112 -2.63 3.55 3.87
CA GLY A 112 -1.54 2.79 4.46
C GLY A 112 -1.76 2.50 5.92
N ARG A 113 -2.27 3.49 6.65
CA ARG A 113 -2.53 3.32 8.07
C ARG A 113 -3.61 2.27 8.31
N GLN A 114 -4.64 2.26 7.48
CA GLN A 114 -5.68 1.27 7.59
C GLN A 114 -5.15 -0.14 7.36
N GLU A 115 -4.28 -0.30 6.38
CA GLU A 115 -3.71 -1.60 6.10
C GLU A 115 -2.91 -2.12 7.29
N ILE A 116 -2.06 -1.27 7.86
CA ILE A 116 -1.23 -1.71 8.95
C ILE A 116 -2.06 -1.91 10.22
N THR A 117 -3.02 -1.04 10.48
CA THR A 117 -3.86 -1.19 11.66
C THR A 117 -4.58 -2.53 11.63
N SER A 118 -5.13 -2.87 10.48
CA SER A 118 -5.84 -4.12 10.35
C SER A 118 -4.92 -5.31 10.60
N ASP A 119 -3.71 -5.25 10.05
CA ASP A 119 -2.77 -6.33 10.23
C ASP A 119 -2.31 -6.44 11.68
N VAL A 120 -2.04 -5.31 12.31
CA VAL A 120 -1.59 -5.34 13.69
C VAL A 120 -2.65 -5.97 14.57
N ARG A 121 -3.91 -5.63 14.36
CA ARG A 121 -4.98 -6.23 15.11
C ARG A 121 -5.05 -7.73 14.89
N ASN A 122 -4.92 -8.15 13.65
CA ASN A 122 -4.98 -9.57 13.34
C ASN A 122 -3.80 -10.31 13.93
N ILE A 123 -2.61 -9.75 13.85
CA ILE A 123 -1.41 -10.43 14.30
C ILE A 123 -1.36 -10.48 15.81
N THR A 124 -1.72 -9.40 16.46
CA THR A 124 -1.60 -9.34 17.91
C THR A 124 -2.84 -9.88 18.62
N GLY A 125 -3.91 -10.09 17.89
CA GLY A 125 -5.15 -10.55 18.51
C GLY A 125 -5.88 -9.49 19.28
N SER A 126 -5.46 -8.24 19.16
CA SER A 126 -6.07 -7.19 19.98
C SER A 126 -7.50 -6.92 19.57
N ASP A 127 -7.92 -7.46 18.43
CA ASP A 127 -9.27 -7.29 18.00
C ASP A 127 -10.19 -8.31 18.59
N LEU A 128 -9.71 -9.19 19.41
CA LEU A 128 -10.48 -10.29 19.89
C LEU A 128 -11.11 -10.02 21.24
N GLN A 129 -11.23 -8.83 21.64
CA GLN A 129 -11.74 -8.52 22.95
C GLN A 129 -13.22 -8.74 23.06
#